data_fa593181735dff80dd2718b608e6a82e
#
_entry.id   fa593181735dff80dd2718b608e6a82e
#
_cell.length_a   1.000
_cell.length_b   1.000
_cell.length_c   1.000
_cell.angle_alpha   90.00
_cell.angle_beta   90.00
_cell.angle_gamma   90.00
#
_symmetry.space_group_name_H-M   'P 1'
#
loop_
_entity.id
_entity.type
_entity.pdbx_description
1 polymer ?
#
loop_
_entity_poly.entity_id
_entity_poly.type
_entity_poly.pdbx_seq_one_letter_code
_entity_poly.pdbx_strand_id
1 'polypeptide(L)'
;MTQKQIAEKLFECARKLGNSQDKKINFVKLPSIINSLAKDITLKSYNPGRFHVFIVLDPKLREIFAPAFRDRLAQQWLISLIEPTINKQFIDDNFANRKQKGTHAAIKRAQHFMRKKDNTYYCQIDIQSFFPSIDRIILLSIWEKWFLKLRYDSQTLLQIDYVAKQIIMQSPIVPYPIVSGKAELLSAIPKNKSLFYAKESIGLPIGSLSSQFFSNLYLNEL
;
A
#
# COMPACT_ATOMS: atom_id res chain seq x y z
N MET A 1 22.05 -0.51 -0.06
CA MET A 1 22.22 0.80 -0.77
C MET A 1 22.86 1.82 0.15
N THR A 2 23.73 2.71 -0.40
CA THR A 2 24.23 3.88 0.33
C THR A 2 23.16 4.95 0.48
N GLN A 3 23.34 5.89 1.41
CA GLN A 3 22.40 7.01 1.58
C GLN A 3 22.19 7.80 0.28
N LYS A 4 23.28 8.02 -0.51
CA LYS A 4 23.20 8.70 -1.80
C LYS A 4 22.33 7.95 -2.80
N GLN A 5 22.51 6.64 -2.94
CA GLN A 5 21.69 5.80 -3.83
C GLN A 5 20.21 5.79 -3.42
N ILE A 6 19.93 5.78 -2.12
CA ILE A 6 18.56 5.87 -1.61
C ILE A 6 17.97 7.24 -1.96
N ALA A 7 18.72 8.33 -1.77
CA ALA A 7 18.26 9.68 -2.10
C ALA A 7 17.95 9.84 -3.60
N GLU A 8 18.83 9.33 -4.49
CA GLU A 8 18.61 9.31 -5.93
C GLU A 8 17.34 8.55 -6.29
N LYS A 9 17.14 7.38 -5.70
CA LYS A 9 15.92 6.56 -5.91
C LYS A 9 14.66 7.24 -5.39
N LEU A 10 14.72 7.89 -4.24
CA LEU A 10 13.61 8.68 -3.70
C LEU A 10 13.26 9.87 -4.60
N PHE A 11 14.25 10.51 -5.21
CA PHE A 11 14.03 11.58 -6.18
C PHE A 11 13.30 11.08 -7.44
N GLU A 12 13.70 9.91 -7.98
CA GLU A 12 12.97 9.25 -9.07
C GLU A 12 11.51 8.94 -8.68
N CYS A 13 11.30 8.47 -7.45
CA CYS A 13 9.98 8.20 -6.91
C CYS A 13 9.14 9.48 -6.80
N ALA A 14 9.73 10.59 -6.33
CA ALA A 14 9.06 11.88 -6.25
C ALA A 14 8.57 12.40 -7.61
N ARG A 15 9.31 12.13 -8.67
CA ARG A 15 8.89 12.49 -10.05
C ARG A 15 7.65 11.72 -10.51
N LYS A 16 7.47 10.48 -10.04
CA LYS A 16 6.33 9.62 -10.39
C LYS A 16 5.07 9.92 -9.58
N LEU A 17 5.23 10.49 -8.38
CA LEU A 17 4.10 10.96 -7.59
C LEU A 17 3.48 12.16 -8.33
N GLY A 18 2.25 12.02 -8.82
CA GLY A 18 1.57 12.97 -9.67
C GLY A 18 1.49 14.41 -9.11
N ASN A 19 0.90 15.34 -9.87
CA ASN A 19 0.78 16.78 -9.52
C ASN A 19 -0.26 17.04 -8.42
N SER A 20 -0.16 16.37 -7.26
CA SER A 20 -1.00 16.70 -6.12
C SER A 20 -0.62 18.07 -5.56
N GLN A 21 -1.59 18.78 -4.94
CA GLN A 21 -1.31 20.07 -4.24
C GLN A 21 -0.14 19.93 -3.26
N ASP A 22 -0.02 18.79 -2.59
CA ASP A 22 1.09 18.47 -1.68
C ASP A 22 2.46 18.50 -2.36
N LYS A 23 2.55 18.14 -3.64
CA LYS A 23 3.80 18.22 -4.40
C LYS A 23 4.22 19.66 -4.62
N LYS A 24 3.28 20.55 -4.93
CA LYS A 24 3.57 21.99 -5.08
C LYS A 24 4.05 22.61 -3.77
N ILE A 25 3.38 22.28 -2.65
CA ILE A 25 3.73 22.79 -1.33
C ILE A 25 5.10 22.25 -0.87
N ASN A 26 5.40 21.00 -1.18
CA ASN A 26 6.63 20.34 -0.75
C ASN A 26 7.80 20.50 -1.73
N PHE A 27 7.62 21.13 -2.90
CA PHE A 27 8.67 21.23 -3.91
C PHE A 27 9.93 21.93 -3.39
N VAL A 28 9.79 23.04 -2.68
CA VAL A 28 10.92 23.78 -2.07
C VAL A 28 11.62 22.94 -0.98
N LYS A 29 10.86 22.14 -0.23
CA LYS A 29 11.37 21.28 0.85
C LYS A 29 11.79 19.89 0.39
N LEU A 30 11.58 19.57 -0.90
CA LEU A 30 11.81 18.22 -1.43
C LEU A 30 13.23 17.70 -1.19
N PRO A 31 14.32 18.46 -1.45
CA PRO A 31 15.67 17.98 -1.18
C PRO A 31 15.89 17.63 0.30
N SER A 32 15.39 18.46 1.20
CA SER A 32 15.49 18.25 2.65
C SER A 32 14.73 17.00 3.08
N ILE A 33 13.49 16.81 2.58
CA ILE A 33 12.67 15.62 2.86
C ILE A 33 13.38 14.35 2.36
N ILE A 34 13.91 14.38 1.13
CA ILE A 34 14.61 13.24 0.55
C ILE A 34 15.86 12.88 1.34
N ASN A 35 16.70 13.88 1.69
CA ASN A 35 17.93 13.64 2.43
C ASN A 35 17.65 13.09 3.85
N SER A 36 16.66 13.66 4.54
CA SER A 36 16.22 13.15 5.85
C SER A 36 15.71 11.72 5.74
N LEU A 37 14.82 11.44 4.79
CA LEU A 37 14.25 10.10 4.61
C LEU A 37 15.33 9.08 4.20
N ALA A 38 16.26 9.45 3.31
CA ALA A 38 17.38 8.59 2.93
C ALA A 38 18.28 8.24 4.12
N LYS A 39 18.55 9.23 4.98
CA LYS A 39 19.29 9.01 6.24
C LYS A 39 18.54 8.04 7.15
N ASP A 40 17.24 8.25 7.36
CA ASP A 40 16.43 7.41 8.23
C ASP A 40 16.30 5.97 7.73
N ILE A 41 16.20 5.77 6.42
CA ILE A 41 16.22 4.42 5.82
C ILE A 41 17.60 3.77 6.01
N THR A 42 18.68 4.53 5.78
CA THR A 42 20.06 4.03 5.93
C THR A 42 20.35 3.59 7.36
N LEU A 43 19.92 4.37 8.33
CA LEU A 43 20.13 4.12 9.76
C LEU A 43 19.07 3.18 10.37
N LYS A 44 18.08 2.75 9.60
CA LYS A 44 16.92 1.99 10.09
C LYS A 44 16.21 2.70 11.25
N SER A 45 15.98 4.00 11.10
CA SER A 45 15.25 4.86 12.04
C SER A 45 14.01 5.47 11.44
N TYR A 46 13.62 5.05 10.22
CA TYR A 46 12.37 5.47 9.60
C TYR A 46 11.19 5.04 10.47
N ASN A 47 10.37 6.02 10.82
CA ASN A 47 9.11 5.81 11.51
C ASN A 47 8.01 6.52 10.73
N PRO A 48 6.94 5.82 10.29
CA PRO A 48 5.84 6.45 9.58
C PRO A 48 5.10 7.47 10.45
N GLY A 49 4.68 8.57 9.82
CA GLY A 49 3.91 9.62 10.47
C GLY A 49 2.42 9.32 10.55
N ARG A 50 1.65 10.32 11.01
CA ARG A 50 0.18 10.25 11.10
C ARG A 50 -0.46 10.26 9.72
N PHE A 51 -1.57 9.56 9.60
CA PHE A 51 -2.43 9.66 8.42
C PHE A 51 -3.27 10.94 8.45
N HIS A 52 -3.61 11.43 7.25
CA HIS A 52 -4.69 12.38 7.02
C HIS A 52 -5.92 11.59 6.62
N VAL A 53 -7.01 11.75 7.37
CA VAL A 53 -8.25 11.02 7.11
C VAL A 53 -9.30 11.96 6.57
N PHE A 54 -9.94 11.57 5.49
CA PHE A 54 -11.10 12.23 4.92
C PHE A 54 -12.10 11.20 4.39
N ILE A 55 -13.34 11.62 4.18
CA ILE A 55 -14.40 10.75 3.74
C ILE A 55 -14.73 11.01 2.28
N VAL A 56 -14.85 9.93 1.52
CA VAL A 56 -15.33 9.91 0.14
C VAL A 56 -16.74 9.34 0.14
N LEU A 57 -17.65 10.02 -0.58
CA LEU A 57 -19.08 9.66 -0.64
C LEU A 57 -19.42 8.79 -1.85
N ASP A 58 -18.72 8.99 -2.96
CA ASP A 58 -18.99 8.34 -4.25
C ASP A 58 -17.89 7.32 -4.59
N PRO A 59 -18.23 6.11 -5.06
CA PRO A 59 -19.57 5.51 -5.19
C PRO A 59 -20.16 4.96 -3.89
N LYS A 60 -19.39 4.90 -2.82
CA LYS A 60 -19.79 4.43 -1.49
C LYS A 60 -19.05 5.21 -0.42
N LEU A 61 -19.70 5.41 0.73
CA LEU A 61 -19.12 6.04 1.90
C LEU A 61 -17.88 5.25 2.37
N ARG A 62 -16.71 5.91 2.38
CA ARG A 62 -15.44 5.29 2.78
C ARG A 62 -14.54 6.30 3.49
N GLU A 63 -13.86 5.86 4.50
CA GLU A 63 -12.74 6.58 5.09
C GLU A 63 -11.46 6.32 4.28
N ILE A 64 -10.78 7.39 3.93
CA ILE A 64 -9.50 7.33 3.21
C ILE A 64 -8.40 7.80 4.15
N PHE A 65 -7.42 6.96 4.37
CA PHE A 65 -6.24 7.23 5.16
C PHE A 65 -5.08 7.58 4.23
N ALA A 66 -4.88 8.85 3.99
CA ALA A 66 -3.79 9.33 3.13
C ALA A 66 -2.50 9.47 3.96
N PRO A 67 -1.42 8.77 3.59
CA PRO A 67 -0.12 8.94 4.24
C PRO A 67 0.43 10.35 3.94
N ALA A 68 1.22 10.89 4.87
CA ALA A 68 1.97 12.12 4.63
C ALA A 68 2.89 11.99 3.41
N PHE A 69 3.27 13.11 2.79
CA PHE A 69 4.10 13.11 1.57
C PHE A 69 5.41 12.31 1.75
N ARG A 70 6.08 12.47 2.90
CA ARG A 70 7.28 11.72 3.25
C ARG A 70 7.05 10.21 3.26
N ASP A 71 5.94 9.77 3.80
CA ASP A 71 5.61 8.34 3.89
C ASP A 71 5.17 7.78 2.54
N ARG A 72 4.49 8.58 1.71
CA ARG A 72 4.23 8.19 0.31
C ARG A 72 5.52 7.98 -0.48
N LEU A 73 6.56 8.79 -0.23
CA LEU A 73 7.89 8.57 -0.83
C LEU A 73 8.52 7.27 -0.34
N ALA A 74 8.46 6.98 0.96
CA ALA A 74 8.97 5.73 1.52
C ALA A 74 8.25 4.51 0.95
N GLN A 75 6.91 4.57 0.84
CA GLN A 75 6.11 3.52 0.22
C GLN A 75 6.47 3.33 -1.26
N GLN A 76 6.59 4.42 -2.02
CA GLN A 76 6.97 4.35 -3.43
C GLN A 76 8.37 3.79 -3.63
N TRP A 77 9.32 4.16 -2.76
CA TRP A 77 10.67 3.62 -2.74
C TRP A 77 10.63 2.10 -2.51
N LEU A 78 9.95 1.66 -1.45
CA LEU A 78 9.80 0.24 -1.11
C LEU A 78 9.20 -0.55 -2.29
N ILE A 79 8.02 -0.11 -2.77
CA ILE A 79 7.31 -0.82 -3.85
C ILE A 79 8.15 -0.85 -5.13
N SER A 80 8.89 0.22 -5.47
CA SER A 80 9.75 0.24 -6.66
C SER A 80 10.86 -0.82 -6.64
N LEU A 81 11.28 -1.26 -5.46
CA LEU A 81 12.30 -2.30 -5.28
C LEU A 81 11.70 -3.71 -5.26
N ILE A 82 10.55 -3.90 -4.62
CA ILE A 82 9.99 -5.23 -4.41
C ILE A 82 9.05 -5.67 -5.54
N GLU A 83 8.29 -4.74 -6.13
CA GLU A 83 7.29 -5.02 -7.17
C GLU A 83 7.86 -5.81 -8.36
N PRO A 84 9.04 -5.51 -8.93
CA PRO A 84 9.56 -6.23 -10.10
C PRO A 84 9.78 -7.73 -9.87
N THR A 85 10.14 -8.12 -8.65
CA THR A 85 10.34 -9.52 -8.26
C THR A 85 9.02 -10.18 -7.91
N ILE A 86 8.22 -9.53 -7.06
CA ILE A 86 7.00 -10.12 -6.51
C ILE A 86 5.90 -10.24 -7.57
N ASN A 87 5.74 -9.25 -8.44
CA ASN A 87 4.73 -9.28 -9.51
C ASN A 87 4.84 -10.47 -10.46
N LYS A 88 6.05 -10.99 -10.65
CA LYS A 88 6.30 -12.17 -11.50
C LYS A 88 5.77 -13.47 -10.88
N GLN A 89 5.45 -13.43 -9.61
CA GLN A 89 5.06 -14.59 -8.83
C GLN A 89 3.57 -14.61 -8.47
N PHE A 90 2.86 -13.50 -8.72
CA PHE A 90 1.42 -13.49 -8.59
C PHE A 90 0.79 -14.35 -9.68
N ILE A 91 -0.31 -14.99 -9.36
CA ILE A 91 -1.12 -15.71 -10.35
C ILE A 91 -1.46 -14.78 -11.52
N ASP A 92 -1.55 -15.34 -12.72
CA ASP A 92 -1.79 -14.54 -13.93
C ASP A 92 -3.12 -13.80 -13.88
N ASP A 93 -4.12 -14.38 -13.28
CA ASP A 93 -5.47 -13.83 -13.19
C ASP A 93 -5.68 -12.86 -12.02
N ASN A 94 -4.60 -12.39 -11.38
CA ASN A 94 -4.63 -11.24 -10.49
C ASN A 94 -4.59 -9.94 -11.30
N PHE A 95 -5.70 -9.16 -11.29
CA PHE A 95 -5.87 -7.94 -12.08
C PHE A 95 -5.90 -6.66 -11.25
N ALA A 96 -5.94 -6.75 -9.94
CA ALA A 96 -6.06 -5.59 -9.06
C ALA A 96 -4.74 -4.81 -8.96
N ASN A 97 -4.78 -3.49 -9.22
CA ASN A 97 -3.66 -2.56 -9.01
C ASN A 97 -2.31 -2.97 -9.63
N ARG A 98 -2.31 -3.73 -10.71
CA ARG A 98 -1.11 -4.17 -11.44
C ARG A 98 -1.01 -3.47 -12.80
N LYS A 99 0.21 -3.10 -13.19
CA LYS A 99 0.48 -2.51 -14.52
C LYS A 99 0.06 -3.47 -15.63
N GLN A 100 -0.54 -2.93 -16.70
CA GLN A 100 -1.06 -3.68 -17.86
C GLN A 100 -2.15 -4.72 -17.52
N LYS A 101 -2.55 -4.82 -16.27
CA LYS A 101 -3.74 -5.52 -15.77
C LYS A 101 -4.79 -4.45 -15.45
N GLY A 102 -5.90 -4.80 -14.91
CA GLY A 102 -6.96 -3.85 -14.56
C GLY A 102 -8.30 -4.30 -15.11
N THR A 103 -9.36 -3.52 -14.90
CA THR A 103 -10.74 -3.92 -15.15
C THR A 103 -10.96 -4.41 -16.58
N HIS A 104 -10.45 -3.71 -17.60
CA HIS A 104 -10.62 -4.14 -18.99
C HIS A 104 -9.94 -5.47 -19.32
N ALA A 105 -8.73 -5.68 -18.77
CA ALA A 105 -8.03 -6.95 -18.95
C ALA A 105 -8.74 -8.09 -18.21
N ALA A 106 -9.25 -7.83 -17.01
CA ALA A 106 -10.05 -8.78 -16.25
C ALA A 106 -11.34 -9.19 -16.99
N ILE A 107 -12.08 -8.21 -17.55
CA ILE A 107 -13.30 -8.48 -18.33
C ILE A 107 -12.97 -9.35 -19.55
N LYS A 108 -11.94 -9.00 -20.32
CA LYS A 108 -11.52 -9.81 -21.49
C LYS A 108 -11.16 -11.24 -21.09
N ARG A 109 -10.48 -11.40 -19.97
CA ARG A 109 -10.10 -12.73 -19.45
C ARG A 109 -11.32 -13.53 -19.00
N ALA A 110 -12.25 -12.91 -18.28
CA ALA A 110 -13.51 -13.53 -17.88
C ALA A 110 -14.33 -13.96 -19.11
N GLN A 111 -14.49 -13.09 -20.11
CA GLN A 111 -15.16 -13.41 -21.36
C GLN A 111 -14.50 -14.59 -22.10
N HIS A 112 -13.17 -14.68 -22.07
CA HIS A 112 -12.45 -15.81 -22.65
C HIS A 112 -12.85 -17.14 -21.96
N PHE A 113 -12.93 -17.16 -20.63
CA PHE A 113 -13.39 -18.35 -19.90
C PHE A 113 -14.85 -18.67 -20.18
N MET A 114 -15.72 -17.68 -20.18
CA MET A 114 -17.17 -17.86 -20.40
C MET A 114 -17.50 -18.39 -21.80
N ARG A 115 -16.62 -18.20 -22.80
CA ARG A 115 -16.81 -18.72 -24.17
C ARG A 115 -16.42 -20.19 -24.32
N LYS A 116 -15.76 -20.80 -23.33
CA LYS A 116 -15.39 -22.22 -23.36
C LYS A 116 -16.63 -23.06 -23.06
N LYS A 117 -16.90 -24.05 -23.91
CA LYS A 117 -18.09 -24.92 -23.80
C LYS A 117 -18.18 -25.67 -22.46
N ASP A 118 -17.04 -25.97 -21.86
CA ASP A 118 -16.96 -26.71 -20.59
C ASP A 118 -17.21 -25.84 -19.35
N ASN A 119 -17.19 -24.52 -19.50
CA ASN A 119 -17.44 -23.57 -18.42
C ASN A 119 -18.90 -23.12 -18.39
N THR A 120 -19.77 -23.96 -17.86
CA THR A 120 -21.22 -23.72 -17.84
C THR A 120 -21.70 -22.92 -16.63
N TYR A 121 -20.88 -22.81 -15.59
CA TYR A 121 -21.19 -22.09 -14.35
C TYR A 121 -20.09 -21.09 -13.99
N TYR A 122 -20.46 -20.05 -13.26
CA TYR A 122 -19.51 -19.16 -12.60
C TYR A 122 -19.90 -18.97 -11.13
N CYS A 123 -18.89 -18.75 -10.28
CA CYS A 123 -19.08 -18.39 -8.88
C CYS A 123 -18.44 -17.02 -8.64
N GLN A 124 -19.20 -16.11 -8.05
CA GLN A 124 -18.70 -14.80 -7.63
C GLN A 124 -18.58 -14.77 -6.11
N ILE A 125 -17.37 -14.50 -5.62
CA ILE A 125 -17.09 -14.40 -4.19
C ILE A 125 -16.62 -12.99 -3.89
N ASP A 126 -17.07 -12.40 -2.79
CA ASP A 126 -16.60 -11.11 -2.28
C ASP A 126 -16.23 -11.25 -0.80
N ILE A 127 -15.11 -10.63 -0.41
CA ILE A 127 -14.64 -10.64 0.97
C ILE A 127 -15.22 -9.42 1.69
N GLN A 128 -16.07 -9.68 2.65
CA GLN A 128 -16.69 -8.62 3.45
C GLN A 128 -15.64 -7.79 4.19
N SER A 129 -15.70 -6.46 4.01
CA SER A 129 -14.81 -5.51 4.70
C SER A 129 -13.32 -5.87 4.57
N PHE A 130 -12.87 -6.28 3.39
CA PHE A 130 -11.55 -6.87 3.16
C PHE A 130 -10.40 -6.06 3.80
N PHE A 131 -10.23 -4.79 3.43
CA PHE A 131 -9.14 -3.96 3.98
C PHE A 131 -9.21 -3.81 5.51
N PRO A 132 -10.37 -3.51 6.11
CA PRO A 132 -10.50 -3.45 7.57
C PRO A 132 -10.31 -4.80 8.30
N SER A 133 -10.38 -5.94 7.60
CA SER A 133 -10.26 -7.27 8.21
C SER A 133 -8.89 -7.93 8.05
N ILE A 134 -7.97 -7.36 7.27
CA ILE A 134 -6.63 -7.91 7.08
C ILE A 134 -5.88 -7.93 8.41
N ASP A 135 -5.41 -9.12 8.81
CA ASP A 135 -4.53 -9.29 9.96
C ASP A 135 -3.09 -8.94 9.57
N ARG A 136 -2.52 -7.90 10.20
CA ARG A 136 -1.17 -7.41 9.90
C ARG A 136 -0.07 -8.36 10.40
N ILE A 137 -0.36 -9.19 11.40
CA ILE A 137 0.58 -10.21 11.87
C ILE A 137 0.69 -11.33 10.83
N ILE A 138 -0.46 -11.78 10.30
CA ILE A 138 -0.47 -12.74 9.19
C ILE A 138 0.21 -12.14 7.96
N LEU A 139 -0.10 -10.89 7.62
CA LEU A 139 0.56 -10.20 6.50
C LEU A 139 2.07 -10.11 6.70
N LEU A 140 2.55 -9.88 7.93
CA LEU A 140 3.97 -9.87 8.24
C LEU A 140 4.60 -11.24 8.01
N SER A 141 3.96 -12.32 8.40
CA SER A 141 4.47 -13.69 8.14
C SER A 141 4.50 -14.03 6.65
N ILE A 142 3.52 -13.54 5.89
CA ILE A 142 3.51 -13.63 4.43
C ILE A 142 4.68 -12.83 3.85
N TRP A 143 4.89 -11.60 4.31
CA TRP A 143 6.03 -10.77 3.89
C TRP A 143 7.36 -11.48 4.09
N GLU A 144 7.59 -12.12 5.23
CA GLU A 144 8.83 -12.84 5.53
C GLU A 144 9.12 -13.97 4.53
N LYS A 145 8.09 -14.71 4.09
CA LYS A 145 8.24 -15.72 3.02
C LYS A 145 8.64 -15.08 1.68
N TRP A 146 7.99 -13.97 1.33
CA TRP A 146 8.21 -13.32 0.05
C TRP A 146 9.51 -12.52 0.01
N PHE A 147 9.94 -11.99 1.13
CA PHE A 147 11.22 -11.31 1.31
C PHE A 147 12.40 -12.20 0.88
N LEU A 148 12.37 -13.50 1.16
CA LEU A 148 13.41 -14.45 0.78
C LEU A 148 13.62 -14.59 -0.73
N LYS A 149 12.65 -14.15 -1.53
CA LYS A 149 12.73 -14.18 -3.00
C LYS A 149 13.45 -12.97 -3.60
N LEU A 150 13.69 -11.94 -2.79
CA LEU A 150 14.39 -10.74 -3.23
C LEU A 150 15.88 -11.02 -3.45
N ARG A 151 16.45 -10.35 -4.44
CA ARG A 151 17.87 -10.51 -4.82
C ARG A 151 18.55 -9.14 -4.79
N TYR A 152 19.02 -8.76 -3.64
CA TYR A 152 19.79 -7.56 -3.36
C TYR A 152 20.99 -7.88 -2.45
N ASP A 153 21.93 -6.97 -2.31
CA ASP A 153 22.97 -7.06 -1.30
C ASP A 153 22.38 -7.04 0.13
N SER A 154 23.10 -7.59 1.09
CA SER A 154 22.62 -7.75 2.48
C SER A 154 22.18 -6.44 3.11
N GLN A 155 22.90 -5.33 2.85
CA GLN A 155 22.55 -4.02 3.41
C GLN A 155 21.22 -3.53 2.84
N THR A 156 21.03 -3.66 1.53
CA THR A 156 19.77 -3.27 0.85
C THR A 156 18.61 -4.13 1.33
N LEU A 157 18.82 -5.45 1.49
CA LEU A 157 17.79 -6.33 2.05
C LEU A 157 17.36 -5.91 3.45
N LEU A 158 18.29 -5.59 4.33
CA LEU A 158 17.98 -5.12 5.69
C LEU A 158 17.18 -3.80 5.68
N GLN A 159 17.47 -2.88 4.74
CA GLN A 159 16.74 -1.62 4.58
C GLN A 159 15.31 -1.87 4.07
N ILE A 160 15.14 -2.73 3.07
CA ILE A 160 13.83 -3.11 2.52
C ILE A 160 12.98 -3.77 3.61
N ASP A 161 13.51 -4.76 4.30
CA ASP A 161 12.78 -5.46 5.36
C ASP A 161 12.35 -4.52 6.48
N TYR A 162 13.27 -3.67 6.93
CA TYR A 162 12.97 -2.68 7.97
C TYR A 162 11.82 -1.76 7.57
N VAL A 163 11.89 -1.13 6.37
CA VAL A 163 10.85 -0.21 5.90
C VAL A 163 9.52 -0.94 5.68
N ALA A 164 9.56 -2.16 5.14
CA ALA A 164 8.35 -2.96 4.95
C ALA A 164 7.65 -3.27 6.28
N LYS A 165 8.39 -3.71 7.29
CA LYS A 165 7.88 -3.99 8.63
C LYS A 165 7.28 -2.75 9.29
N GLN A 166 7.94 -1.59 9.17
CA GLN A 166 7.40 -0.32 9.67
C GLN A 166 6.06 0.03 9.00
N ILE A 167 5.94 -0.15 7.70
CA ILE A 167 4.72 0.17 6.95
C ILE A 167 3.61 -0.85 7.24
N ILE A 168 3.92 -2.15 7.28
CA ILE A 168 2.92 -3.21 7.55
C ILE A 168 2.36 -3.05 8.96
N MET A 169 3.21 -2.81 9.94
CA MET A 169 2.83 -2.75 11.36
C MET A 169 2.32 -1.37 11.79
N GLN A 170 2.39 -0.35 10.92
CA GLN A 170 1.88 0.97 11.24
C GLN A 170 0.40 0.90 11.64
N SER A 171 0.09 1.35 12.85
CA SER A 171 -1.30 1.56 13.24
C SER A 171 -1.91 2.73 12.46
N PRO A 172 -3.07 2.57 11.82
CA PRO A 172 -3.70 3.69 11.13
C PRO A 172 -4.28 4.75 12.07
N ILE A 173 -4.48 4.41 13.34
CA ILE A 173 -5.12 5.26 14.35
C ILE A 173 -4.18 5.69 15.50
N VAL A 174 -2.95 5.18 15.53
CA VAL A 174 -1.94 5.54 16.55
C VAL A 174 -0.65 5.97 15.85
N PRO A 175 -0.20 7.21 16.03
CA PRO A 175 -0.89 8.32 16.72
C PRO A 175 -2.17 8.74 15.99
N TYR A 176 -3.13 9.30 16.74
CA TYR A 176 -4.44 9.65 16.20
C TYR A 176 -4.32 10.47 14.90
N PRO A 177 -5.04 10.08 13.83
CA PRO A 177 -4.89 10.72 12.53
C PRO A 177 -5.45 12.14 12.52
N ILE A 178 -5.02 12.93 11.51
CA ILE A 178 -5.58 14.26 11.26
C ILE A 178 -6.84 14.08 10.43
N VAL A 179 -8.00 14.31 11.03
CA VAL A 179 -9.29 14.21 10.33
C VAL A 179 -9.62 15.54 9.67
N SER A 180 -9.97 15.51 8.39
CA SER A 180 -10.37 16.68 7.60
C SER A 180 -11.75 16.49 6.98
N GLY A 181 -12.46 17.59 6.73
CA GLY A 181 -13.82 17.59 6.20
C GLY A 181 -14.89 17.38 7.30
N LYS A 182 -16.04 16.84 6.92
CA LYS A 182 -17.19 16.64 7.83
C LYS A 182 -16.94 15.41 8.72
N ALA A 183 -16.37 15.62 9.90
CA ALA A 183 -16.09 14.56 10.88
C ALA A 183 -17.37 13.76 11.28
N GLU A 184 -18.53 14.39 11.22
CA GLU A 184 -19.85 13.78 11.47
C GLU A 184 -20.12 12.57 10.57
N LEU A 185 -19.59 12.58 9.33
CA LEU A 185 -19.75 11.47 8.40
C LEU A 185 -18.97 10.22 8.82
N LEU A 186 -17.99 10.34 9.72
CA LEU A 186 -17.30 9.17 10.27
C LEU A 186 -18.28 8.26 11.03
N SER A 187 -19.21 8.85 11.77
CA SER A 187 -20.23 8.10 12.52
C SER A 187 -21.22 7.34 11.63
N ALA A 188 -21.36 7.76 10.38
CA ALA A 188 -22.21 7.09 9.39
C ALA A 188 -21.56 5.85 8.76
N ILE A 189 -20.26 5.65 8.95
CA ILE A 189 -19.56 4.45 8.47
C ILE A 189 -19.81 3.31 9.45
N PRO A 190 -20.29 2.14 8.98
CA PRO A 190 -20.49 0.98 9.85
C PRO A 190 -19.19 0.59 10.58
N LYS A 191 -19.30 0.27 11.88
CA LYS A 191 -18.13 -0.05 12.72
C LYS A 191 -17.24 -1.15 12.15
N ASN A 192 -17.81 -2.16 11.50
CA ASN A 192 -17.09 -3.26 10.87
C ASN A 192 -16.38 -2.86 9.55
N LYS A 193 -16.57 -1.63 9.07
CA LYS A 193 -15.92 -1.07 7.88
C LYS A 193 -14.96 0.07 8.20
N SER A 194 -14.87 0.47 9.47
CA SER A 194 -14.05 1.58 9.91
C SER A 194 -12.83 1.08 10.70
N LEU A 195 -11.66 1.61 10.34
CA LEU A 195 -10.41 1.32 11.05
C LEU A 195 -10.35 1.94 12.44
N PHE A 196 -11.18 2.95 12.74
CA PHE A 196 -11.29 3.52 14.08
C PHE A 196 -11.86 2.53 15.11
N TYR A 197 -12.53 1.49 14.64
CA TYR A 197 -13.09 0.43 15.49
C TYR A 197 -12.39 -0.93 15.31
N ALA A 198 -11.35 -0.97 14.48
CA ALA A 198 -10.57 -2.19 14.27
C ALA A 198 -9.79 -2.56 15.54
N LYS A 199 -9.63 -3.87 15.78
CA LYS A 199 -8.75 -4.36 16.82
C LYS A 199 -7.29 -4.02 16.52
N GLU A 200 -6.45 -4.03 17.55
CA GLU A 200 -5.02 -3.88 17.37
C GLU A 200 -4.49 -4.90 16.35
N SER A 201 -3.56 -4.47 15.53
CA SER A 201 -2.97 -5.27 14.43
C SER A 201 -3.93 -5.71 13.32
N ILE A 202 -5.20 -5.28 13.34
CA ILE A 202 -6.18 -5.57 12.28
C ILE A 202 -6.40 -4.33 11.41
N GLY A 203 -6.48 -4.57 10.11
CA GLY A 203 -6.84 -3.59 9.09
C GLY A 203 -5.66 -2.92 8.39
N LEU A 204 -5.82 -2.72 7.09
CA LEU A 204 -4.93 -1.90 6.25
C LEU A 204 -5.65 -0.61 5.83
N PRO A 205 -4.96 0.54 5.86
CA PRO A 205 -5.54 1.82 5.49
C PRO A 205 -5.88 1.90 3.99
N ILE A 206 -7.11 2.27 3.66
CA ILE A 206 -7.51 2.56 2.28
C ILE A 206 -6.98 3.94 1.89
N GLY A 207 -6.30 4.04 0.73
CA GLY A 207 -5.71 5.29 0.23
C GLY A 207 -4.18 5.28 0.19
N SER A 208 -3.56 4.18 0.56
CA SER A 208 -2.12 3.96 0.56
C SER A 208 -1.70 3.02 -0.58
N LEU A 209 -0.59 3.35 -1.26
CA LEU A 209 0.01 2.51 -2.29
C LEU A 209 0.45 1.15 -1.71
N SER A 210 1.03 1.17 -0.53
CA SER A 210 1.49 -0.05 0.14
C SER A 210 0.34 -0.97 0.50
N SER A 211 -0.80 -0.44 0.95
CA SER A 211 -1.97 -1.26 1.26
C SER A 211 -2.50 -1.99 0.02
N GLN A 212 -2.52 -1.32 -1.14
CA GLN A 212 -2.91 -1.94 -2.41
C GLN A 212 -1.98 -3.08 -2.82
N PHE A 213 -0.68 -2.90 -2.63
CA PHE A 213 0.31 -3.92 -2.95
C PHE A 213 0.24 -5.10 -1.97
N PHE A 214 0.25 -4.82 -0.68
CA PHE A 214 0.22 -5.85 0.36
C PHE A 214 -1.11 -6.62 0.42
N SER A 215 -2.23 -6.01 0.03
CA SER A 215 -3.50 -6.72 -0.09
C SER A 215 -3.46 -7.78 -1.21
N ASN A 216 -2.80 -7.47 -2.34
CA ASN A 216 -2.58 -8.45 -3.39
C ASN A 216 -1.66 -9.58 -2.93
N LEU A 217 -0.62 -9.25 -2.15
CA LEU A 217 0.28 -10.24 -1.57
C LEU A 217 -0.47 -11.17 -0.61
N TYR A 218 -1.35 -10.60 0.22
CA TYR A 218 -2.19 -11.36 1.17
C TYR A 218 -3.12 -12.33 0.45
N LEU A 219 -3.81 -11.86 -0.60
CA LEU A 219 -4.73 -12.69 -1.38
C LEU A 219 -4.04 -13.76 -2.23
N ASN A 220 -2.77 -13.58 -2.56
CA ASN A 220 -2.04 -14.57 -3.37
C ASN A 220 -1.66 -15.83 -2.59
N GLU A 221 -1.87 -15.85 -1.27
CA GLU A 221 -1.68 -17.04 -0.43
C GLU A 221 -2.96 -17.89 -0.31
N LEU A 222 -4.10 -17.40 -0.82
CA LEU A 222 -5.37 -18.12 -0.90
C LEU A 222 -5.42 -18.99 -2.17
#